data_6a95c951be06fcd07eeb9d20f7564ed5
#
_entry.id   6a95c951be06fcd07eeb9d20f7564ed5
#
_cell.length_a   1.000
_cell.length_b   1.000
_cell.length_c   1.000
_cell.angle_alpha   90.00
_cell.angle_beta   90.00
_cell.angle_gamma   90.00
#
_symmetry.space_group_name_H-M   'P 1'
#
loop_
_entity.id
_entity.type
_entity.pdbx_description
1 polymer ?
#
loop_
_entity_poly.entity_id
_entity_poly.type
_entity_poly.pdbx_seq_one_letter_code
_entity_poly.pdbx_strand_id
1 'polypeptide(L)'
;MFPIMTIISLFDRSAEYKNLILIVCSLLFFSWGRPFVFCLIFLSVILDWIFGLIISKNRENKALCRIFLVLDIIMNVSLMLIFGQNILYNKVKKLSFDATILPLGMGYYMLRGISYVYDVFKGNCKAEKNVFCLLTYMVSLHFMLVGPLVRYGDIEPQIRHREITGAKLNQGLNKIVFGFGKVVLLAGVFEQIKLAGLNGKEITTLGCWLGMLSFLAQYYFLFTGLSDMAKGLGLTNGFVYPDNYTDIEADGLFTGMIKSFNTTVVDFFSEIFCCKKNMNKVFTFVCYILCGLALSIWYQAKVNFITVGLCAAVLCILEKLFLERPLSKLPDLVKYIYLLLTALVIFGGLYFDSFYGYKKWLFALAGVNVKYTLSVSVKSAVLKNITLIVISFFIVCPPAKRAFCKLFKKLSQKSQAAYGRVMITKTITTVLVFAVSVITLAAEYAA
;
A
#
# COMPACT_ATOMS: atom_id res chain seq x y z
N MET A 1 -20.16 -3.84 9.51
CA MET A 1 -19.92 -2.42 9.88
C MET A 1 -19.92 -1.49 8.68
N PHE A 2 -19.16 -1.81 7.63
CA PHE A 2 -18.98 -0.92 6.48
C PHE A 2 -20.29 -0.56 5.75
N PRO A 3 -21.17 -1.50 5.34
CA PRO A 3 -22.43 -1.16 4.71
C PRO A 3 -23.33 -0.26 5.59
N ILE A 4 -23.34 -0.52 6.89
CA ILE A 4 -24.11 0.26 7.87
C ILE A 4 -23.59 1.71 7.90
N MET A 5 -22.28 1.89 7.98
CA MET A 5 -21.62 3.20 7.97
C MET A 5 -21.98 3.99 6.70
N THR A 6 -21.90 3.33 5.53
CA THR A 6 -22.24 3.97 4.25
C THR A 6 -23.73 4.33 4.18
N ILE A 7 -24.64 3.43 4.59
CA ILE A 7 -26.08 3.70 4.59
C ILE A 7 -26.41 4.88 5.51
N ILE A 8 -25.89 4.90 6.72
CA ILE A 8 -26.15 6.00 7.67
C ILE A 8 -25.58 7.33 7.14
N SER A 9 -24.44 7.31 6.45
CA SER A 9 -23.83 8.51 5.87
C SER A 9 -24.59 9.06 4.65
N LEU A 10 -25.51 8.28 4.03
CA LEU A 10 -26.36 8.73 2.93
C LEU A 10 -27.50 9.65 3.39
N PHE A 11 -27.90 9.58 4.68
CA PHE A 11 -28.87 10.53 5.19
C PHE A 11 -28.25 11.94 5.19
N ASP A 12 -29.01 12.91 4.69
CA ASP A 12 -28.56 14.31 4.63
C ASP A 12 -28.48 14.89 6.04
N ARG A 13 -27.29 14.78 6.63
CA ARG A 13 -26.98 15.24 8.00
C ARG A 13 -25.72 16.12 7.93
N SER A 14 -25.50 16.88 9.02
CA SER A 14 -24.31 17.72 9.13
C SER A 14 -23.01 16.91 8.97
N ALA A 15 -21.94 17.58 8.54
CA ALA A 15 -20.63 16.95 8.43
C ALA A 15 -20.13 16.38 9.77
N GLU A 16 -20.46 17.03 10.86
CA GLU A 16 -20.12 16.59 12.23
C GLU A 16 -20.76 15.24 12.57
N TYR A 17 -22.04 15.06 12.23
CA TYR A 17 -22.73 13.79 12.41
C TYR A 17 -22.10 12.66 11.58
N LYS A 18 -21.77 12.94 10.31
CA LYS A 18 -21.08 11.98 9.43
C LYS A 18 -19.70 11.63 9.98
N ASN A 19 -18.96 12.61 10.55
CA ASN A 19 -17.67 12.40 11.20
C ASN A 19 -17.79 11.54 12.46
N LEU A 20 -18.79 11.79 13.30
CA LEU A 20 -19.02 11.01 14.52
C LEU A 20 -19.27 9.54 14.19
N ILE A 21 -20.08 9.25 13.19
CA ILE A 21 -20.34 7.86 12.73
C ILE A 21 -19.04 7.21 12.26
N LEU A 22 -18.24 7.92 11.45
CA LEU A 22 -16.95 7.42 11.00
C LEU A 22 -16.02 7.09 12.18
N ILE A 23 -15.92 7.97 13.16
CA ILE A 23 -15.11 7.77 14.37
C ILE A 23 -15.59 6.53 15.12
N VAL A 24 -16.89 6.46 15.44
CA VAL A 24 -17.45 5.36 16.24
C VAL A 24 -17.27 4.02 15.53
N CYS A 25 -17.67 3.92 14.26
CA CYS A 25 -17.51 2.68 13.48
C CYS A 25 -16.04 2.26 13.32
N SER A 26 -15.14 3.23 13.11
CA SER A 26 -13.71 2.94 12.97
C SER A 26 -13.10 2.46 14.28
N LEU A 27 -13.38 3.14 15.38
CA LEU A 27 -12.88 2.75 16.70
C LEU A 27 -13.43 1.39 17.15
N LEU A 28 -14.71 1.10 16.91
CA LEU A 28 -15.29 -0.22 17.15
C LEU A 28 -14.63 -1.31 16.31
N PHE A 29 -14.28 -1.02 15.06
CA PHE A 29 -13.57 -1.97 14.20
C PHE A 29 -12.17 -2.28 14.72
N PHE A 30 -11.40 -1.24 15.12
CA PHE A 30 -10.03 -1.41 15.62
C PHE A 30 -9.94 -1.99 17.01
N SER A 31 -10.92 -1.71 17.85
CA SER A 31 -10.98 -2.25 19.22
C SER A 31 -11.67 -3.60 19.32
N TRP A 32 -12.17 -4.15 18.19
CA TRP A 32 -12.87 -5.44 18.18
C TRP A 32 -11.99 -6.54 18.78
N GLY A 33 -12.46 -7.08 19.92
CA GLY A 33 -11.71 -8.05 20.70
C GLY A 33 -10.53 -7.50 21.51
N ARG A 34 -10.29 -6.18 21.50
CA ARG A 34 -9.14 -5.52 22.16
C ARG A 34 -9.44 -4.09 22.60
N PRO A 35 -10.17 -3.90 23.69
CA PRO A 35 -10.53 -2.55 24.18
C PRO A 35 -9.32 -1.65 24.50
N PHE A 36 -8.17 -2.23 24.86
CA PHE A 36 -6.94 -1.47 25.11
C PHE A 36 -6.44 -0.70 23.88
N VAL A 37 -6.62 -1.21 22.66
CA VAL A 37 -6.25 -0.53 21.42
C VAL A 37 -7.01 0.78 21.27
N PHE A 38 -8.27 0.83 21.67
CA PHE A 38 -9.06 2.06 21.70
C PHE A 38 -8.39 3.15 22.53
N CYS A 39 -8.02 2.83 23.78
CA CYS A 39 -7.38 3.79 24.68
C CYS A 39 -6.05 4.29 24.13
N LEU A 40 -5.26 3.40 23.53
CA LEU A 40 -3.96 3.73 22.96
C LEU A 40 -4.09 4.66 21.75
N ILE A 41 -4.99 4.36 20.82
CA ILE A 41 -5.25 5.21 19.66
C ILE A 41 -5.77 6.57 20.11
N PHE A 42 -6.73 6.60 21.03
CA PHE A 42 -7.33 7.84 21.52
C PHE A 42 -6.30 8.73 22.21
N LEU A 43 -5.46 8.15 23.07
CA LEU A 43 -4.40 8.88 23.78
C LEU A 43 -3.35 9.44 22.79
N SER A 44 -2.92 8.66 21.80
CA SER A 44 -1.94 9.14 20.83
C SER A 44 -2.48 10.29 19.97
N VAL A 45 -3.76 10.26 19.56
CA VAL A 45 -4.36 11.39 18.83
C VAL A 45 -4.39 12.66 19.69
N ILE A 46 -4.71 12.53 20.99
CA ILE A 46 -4.70 13.68 21.89
C ILE A 46 -3.29 14.25 22.03
N LEU A 47 -2.26 13.41 22.09
CA LEU A 47 -0.87 13.88 22.16
C LEU A 47 -0.43 14.56 20.88
N ASP A 48 -0.72 13.99 19.70
CA ASP A 48 -0.44 14.62 18.41
C ASP A 48 -1.14 15.98 18.29
N TRP A 49 -2.39 16.07 18.74
CA TRP A 49 -3.17 17.31 18.79
C TRP A 49 -2.53 18.36 19.68
N ILE A 50 -2.15 18.00 20.92
CA ILE A 50 -1.48 18.89 21.87
C ILE A 50 -0.15 19.37 21.31
N PHE A 51 0.67 18.48 20.74
CA PHE A 51 1.96 18.84 20.15
C PHE A 51 1.77 19.81 18.97
N GLY A 52 0.78 19.58 18.10
CA GLY A 52 0.42 20.49 17.04
C GLY A 52 0.03 21.89 17.56
N LEU A 53 -0.79 21.98 18.60
CA LEU A 53 -1.18 23.23 19.23
C LEU A 53 0.01 23.98 19.85
N ILE A 54 0.88 23.26 20.59
CA ILE A 54 2.08 23.85 21.21
C ILE A 54 3.01 24.41 20.16
N ILE A 55 3.28 23.67 19.08
CA ILE A 55 4.13 24.12 17.97
C ILE A 55 3.51 25.34 17.31
N SER A 56 2.21 25.35 17.05
CA SER A 56 1.53 26.46 16.40
C SER A 56 1.55 27.74 17.25
N LYS A 57 1.43 27.62 18.58
CA LYS A 57 1.45 28.76 19.50
C LYS A 57 2.86 29.35 19.71
N ASN A 58 3.89 28.52 19.61
CA ASN A 58 5.28 28.90 19.94
C ASN A 58 6.19 28.96 18.69
N ARG A 59 5.68 29.38 17.54
CA ARG A 59 6.43 29.39 16.25
C ARG A 59 7.72 30.18 16.29
N GLU A 60 7.84 31.19 17.15
CA GLU A 60 9.04 32.00 17.31
C GLU A 60 10.18 31.22 17.99
N ASN A 61 9.83 30.31 18.92
CA ASN A 61 10.79 29.47 19.60
C ASN A 61 11.05 28.16 18.83
N LYS A 62 11.94 28.25 17.82
CA LYS A 62 12.29 27.11 16.97
C LYS A 62 12.86 25.91 17.74
N ALA A 63 13.52 26.13 18.88
CA ALA A 63 14.07 25.05 19.70
C ALA A 63 12.94 24.25 20.36
N LEU A 64 11.96 24.92 20.96
CA LEU A 64 10.79 24.29 21.56
C LEU A 64 9.98 23.51 20.50
N CYS A 65 9.74 24.11 19.33
CA CYS A 65 9.03 23.45 18.24
C CYS A 65 9.73 22.17 17.78
N ARG A 66 11.07 22.17 17.70
CA ARG A 66 11.86 20.96 17.36
C ARG A 66 11.75 19.87 18.42
N ILE A 67 11.78 20.25 19.71
CA ILE A 67 11.63 19.29 20.82
C ILE A 67 10.31 18.56 20.71
N PHE A 68 9.19 19.28 20.53
CA PHE A 68 7.87 18.65 20.42
C PHE A 68 7.71 17.81 19.14
N LEU A 69 8.30 18.22 18.01
CA LEU A 69 8.34 17.40 16.81
C LEU A 69 9.13 16.10 17.04
N VAL A 70 10.29 16.17 17.70
CA VAL A 70 11.10 14.97 17.99
C VAL A 70 10.38 14.04 18.96
N LEU A 71 9.72 14.59 20.00
CA LEU A 71 8.91 13.81 20.93
C LEU A 71 7.77 13.09 20.21
N ASP A 72 7.07 13.76 19.30
CA ASP A 72 6.02 13.18 18.45
C ASP A 72 6.55 12.01 17.61
N ILE A 73 7.66 12.22 16.90
CA ILE A 73 8.31 11.18 16.10
C ILE A 73 8.70 9.98 16.97
N ILE A 74 9.35 10.22 18.12
CA ILE A 74 9.74 9.15 19.05
C ILE A 74 8.52 8.38 19.52
N MET A 75 7.46 9.06 19.92
CA MET A 75 6.22 8.44 20.38
C MET A 75 5.61 7.56 19.30
N ASN A 76 5.36 8.11 18.09
CA ASN A 76 4.72 7.39 17.01
C ASN A 76 5.58 6.22 16.49
N VAL A 77 6.90 6.40 16.37
CA VAL A 77 7.84 5.33 15.98
C VAL A 77 7.90 4.25 17.06
N SER A 78 7.93 4.61 18.34
CA SER A 78 7.93 3.64 19.45
C SER A 78 6.65 2.81 19.45
N LEU A 79 5.49 3.43 19.28
CA LEU A 79 4.20 2.75 19.15
C LEU A 79 4.19 1.80 17.95
N MET A 80 4.73 2.22 16.80
CA MET A 80 4.87 1.39 15.62
C MET A 80 5.78 0.17 15.89
N LEU A 81 6.92 0.35 16.53
CA LEU A 81 7.87 -0.74 16.80
C LEU A 81 7.35 -1.71 17.88
N ILE A 82 6.66 -1.21 18.89
CA ILE A 82 6.12 -2.04 19.99
C ILE A 82 4.92 -2.85 19.49
N PHE A 83 3.95 -2.17 18.91
CA PHE A 83 2.68 -2.77 18.50
C PHE A 83 2.63 -3.15 17.01
N GLY A 84 3.48 -2.51 16.15
CA GLY A 84 3.56 -2.68 14.71
C GLY A 84 4.40 -3.86 14.26
N GLN A 85 5.43 -4.19 15.01
CA GLN A 85 6.47 -5.08 14.49
C GLN A 85 6.86 -6.22 15.44
N ASN A 86 6.18 -6.34 16.57
CA ASN A 86 6.48 -7.37 17.58
C ASN A 86 7.96 -7.40 18.07
N ILE A 87 8.76 -6.36 17.77
CA ILE A 87 10.20 -6.35 18.08
C ILE A 87 10.43 -6.37 19.58
N LEU A 88 9.64 -5.62 20.31
CA LEU A 88 9.71 -5.54 21.78
C LEU A 88 8.79 -6.54 22.46
N TYR A 89 7.87 -7.17 21.74
CA TYR A 89 6.87 -8.08 22.30
C TYR A 89 7.50 -9.22 23.10
N ASN A 90 8.53 -9.87 22.57
CA ASN A 90 9.22 -10.95 23.27
C ASN A 90 9.94 -10.49 24.55
N LYS A 91 10.30 -9.20 24.65
CA LYS A 91 10.92 -8.61 25.86
C LYS A 91 9.88 -8.09 26.85
N VAL A 92 8.72 -7.64 26.35
CA VAL A 92 7.60 -7.08 27.16
C VAL A 92 6.56 -8.16 27.51
N LYS A 93 6.75 -9.40 27.08
CA LYS A 93 5.87 -10.56 27.34
C LYS A 93 5.54 -10.78 28.85
N LYS A 94 6.33 -10.21 29.74
CA LYS A 94 6.07 -10.22 31.21
C LYS A 94 4.85 -9.38 31.61
N LEU A 95 4.31 -8.55 30.74
CA LEU A 95 3.17 -7.66 30.98
C LEU A 95 1.84 -8.23 30.46
N SER A 96 1.64 -9.53 30.38
CA SER A 96 0.35 -10.23 30.11
C SER A 96 -0.54 -9.64 29.00
N PHE A 97 0.01 -8.89 28.04
CA PHE A 97 -0.74 -8.41 26.91
C PHE A 97 -0.60 -9.40 25.74
N ASP A 98 -1.69 -10.03 25.38
CA ASP A 98 -1.79 -10.82 24.14
C ASP A 98 -1.61 -9.95 22.91
N ALA A 99 -0.36 -9.60 22.58
CA ALA A 99 0.00 -8.71 21.48
C ALA A 99 0.07 -9.44 20.12
N THR A 100 -0.57 -10.60 20.01
CA THR A 100 -0.44 -11.47 18.84
C THR A 100 -1.10 -10.99 17.58
N ILE A 101 -1.96 -9.98 17.61
CA ILE A 101 -2.59 -9.44 16.41
C ILE A 101 -2.59 -7.91 16.47
N LEU A 102 -1.81 -7.31 15.61
CA LEU A 102 -1.82 -5.89 15.38
C LEU A 102 -3.11 -5.42 14.72
N PRO A 103 -3.61 -4.23 15.07
CA PRO A 103 -4.60 -3.58 14.25
C PRO A 103 -4.02 -3.36 12.85
N LEU A 104 -4.71 -3.88 11.83
CA LEU A 104 -4.41 -3.61 10.43
C LEU A 104 -4.28 -2.08 10.24
N GLY A 105 -3.19 -1.64 9.60
CA GLY A 105 -3.01 -0.23 9.28
C GLY A 105 -2.30 0.62 10.32
N MET A 106 -1.80 0.04 11.42
CA MET A 106 -1.07 0.80 12.46
C MET A 106 0.10 1.61 11.90
N GLY A 107 0.83 1.08 10.91
CA GLY A 107 1.91 1.81 10.25
C GLY A 107 1.44 3.08 9.54
N TYR A 108 0.32 3.04 8.83
CA TYR A 108 -0.27 4.23 8.20
C TYR A 108 -0.82 5.22 9.20
N TYR A 109 -1.39 4.72 10.31
CA TYR A 109 -1.88 5.54 11.39
C TYR A 109 -0.76 6.38 12.00
N MET A 110 0.37 5.76 12.37
CA MET A 110 1.52 6.44 12.96
C MET A 110 2.16 7.47 12.02
N LEU A 111 2.28 7.13 10.72
CA LEU A 111 2.77 8.09 9.74
C LEU A 111 1.87 9.32 9.60
N ARG A 112 0.54 9.18 9.81
CA ARG A 112 -0.36 10.33 9.79
C ARG A 112 -0.16 11.25 10.97
N GLY A 113 0.06 10.71 12.18
CA GLY A 113 0.43 11.51 13.36
C GLY A 113 1.67 12.34 13.08
N ILE A 114 2.76 11.67 12.66
CA ILE A 114 4.01 12.34 12.30
C ILE A 114 3.78 13.36 11.17
N SER A 115 3.00 13.00 10.13
CA SER A 115 2.72 13.90 9.01
C SER A 115 1.98 15.16 9.44
N TYR A 116 0.98 15.04 10.32
CA TYR A 116 0.23 16.18 10.83
C TYR A 116 1.13 17.14 11.62
N VAL A 117 1.86 16.63 12.61
CA VAL A 117 2.72 17.48 13.46
C VAL A 117 3.87 18.09 12.65
N TYR A 118 4.43 17.34 11.70
CA TYR A 118 5.45 17.85 10.76
C TYR A 118 4.91 18.96 9.86
N ASP A 119 3.70 18.83 9.32
CA ASP A 119 3.08 19.85 8.47
C ASP A 119 2.74 21.12 9.27
N VAL A 120 2.29 20.98 10.52
CA VAL A 120 2.13 22.14 11.42
C VAL A 120 3.47 22.82 11.71
N PHE A 121 4.53 22.03 11.97
CA PHE A 121 5.88 22.55 12.20
C PHE A 121 6.43 23.29 10.99
N LYS A 122 6.25 22.78 9.79
CA LYS A 122 6.67 23.42 8.53
C LYS A 122 5.82 24.63 8.17
N GLY A 123 4.61 24.73 8.72
CA GLY A 123 3.63 25.77 8.35
C GLY A 123 2.80 25.42 7.12
N ASN A 124 2.85 24.17 6.65
CA ASN A 124 2.05 23.68 5.52
C ASN A 124 0.56 23.62 5.86
N CYS A 125 0.20 23.40 7.12
CA CYS A 125 -1.17 23.49 7.61
C CYS A 125 -1.25 24.23 8.96
N LYS A 126 -2.47 24.71 9.29
CA LYS A 126 -2.75 25.27 10.62
C LYS A 126 -3.00 24.12 11.60
N ALA A 127 -2.60 24.31 12.87
CA ALA A 127 -2.96 23.36 13.90
C ALA A 127 -4.49 23.30 14.07
N GLU A 128 -5.04 22.10 14.10
CA GLU A 128 -6.47 21.87 14.26
C GLU A 128 -6.88 22.16 15.71
N LYS A 129 -7.93 22.97 15.87
CA LYS A 129 -8.47 23.35 17.20
C LYS A 129 -9.50 22.34 17.71
N ASN A 130 -10.20 21.66 16.77
CA ASN A 130 -11.22 20.69 17.10
C ASN A 130 -10.62 19.28 17.07
N VAL A 131 -10.46 18.67 18.25
CA VAL A 131 -9.92 17.32 18.36
C VAL A 131 -10.73 16.27 17.61
N PHE A 132 -12.05 16.46 17.44
CA PHE A 132 -12.90 15.53 16.68
C PHE A 132 -12.59 15.55 15.18
N CYS A 133 -12.22 16.71 14.61
CA CYS A 133 -11.77 16.79 13.24
C CYS A 133 -10.45 16.04 13.03
N LEU A 134 -9.50 16.21 13.96
CA LEU A 134 -8.24 15.47 13.90
C LEU A 134 -8.48 13.96 14.15
N LEU A 135 -9.34 13.60 15.07
CA LEU A 135 -9.72 12.21 15.34
C LEU A 135 -10.34 11.58 14.09
N THR A 136 -11.24 12.29 13.36
CA THR A 136 -11.78 11.82 12.08
C THR A 136 -10.68 11.51 11.08
N TYR A 137 -9.70 12.41 10.93
CA TYR A 137 -8.54 12.21 10.06
C TYR A 137 -7.71 10.99 10.46
N MET A 138 -7.43 10.85 11.75
CA MET A 138 -6.52 9.82 12.24
C MET A 138 -7.12 8.42 12.22
N VAL A 139 -8.40 8.26 12.65
CA VAL A 139 -8.98 6.93 12.90
C VAL A 139 -9.86 6.40 11.80
N SER A 140 -10.25 7.21 10.80
CA SER A 140 -11.18 6.74 9.77
C SER A 140 -10.69 5.48 9.06
N LEU A 141 -11.53 4.44 9.03
CA LEU A 141 -11.21 3.09 8.57
C LEU A 141 -10.62 3.05 7.15
N HIS A 142 -11.16 3.87 6.26
CA HIS A 142 -10.70 3.96 4.87
C HIS A 142 -9.28 4.52 4.72
N PHE A 143 -8.74 5.16 5.74
CA PHE A 143 -7.34 5.56 5.78
C PHE A 143 -6.41 4.49 6.35
N MET A 144 -6.90 3.62 7.24
CA MET A 144 -6.05 2.69 8.00
C MET A 144 -5.76 1.38 7.25
N LEU A 145 -6.55 1.04 6.22
CA LEU A 145 -6.16 0.03 5.26
C LEU A 145 -4.96 0.55 4.44
N VAL A 146 -4.45 -0.20 3.50
CA VAL A 146 -3.35 0.20 2.60
C VAL A 146 -3.80 1.37 1.68
N GLY A 147 -4.35 2.42 2.31
CA GLY A 147 -4.81 3.63 1.63
C GLY A 147 -3.69 4.66 1.46
N PRO A 148 -3.93 5.73 0.69
CA PRO A 148 -2.94 6.78 0.52
C PRO A 148 -2.66 7.49 1.84
N LEU A 149 -1.40 7.86 2.06
CA LEU A 149 -1.02 8.79 3.13
C LEU A 149 -1.42 10.20 2.70
N VAL A 150 -2.64 10.60 3.04
CA VAL A 150 -3.17 11.93 2.71
C VAL A 150 -2.71 12.93 3.78
N ARG A 151 -2.30 14.14 3.38
CA ARG A 151 -1.94 15.20 4.31
C ARG A 151 -3.18 15.80 4.96
N TYR A 152 -3.03 16.23 6.24
CA TYR A 152 -4.16 16.85 6.94
C TYR A 152 -4.70 18.07 6.22
N GLY A 153 -3.83 18.94 5.72
CA GLY A 153 -4.22 20.16 4.98
C GLY A 153 -5.05 19.90 3.73
N ASP A 154 -4.81 18.77 3.03
CA ASP A 154 -5.55 18.40 1.82
C ASP A 154 -6.94 17.82 2.13
N ILE A 155 -7.10 17.19 3.29
CA ILE A 155 -8.34 16.52 3.67
C ILE A 155 -9.23 17.36 4.59
N GLU A 156 -8.70 18.34 5.32
CA GLU A 156 -9.44 19.19 6.24
C GLU A 156 -10.71 19.81 5.63
N PRO A 157 -10.67 20.39 4.41
CA PRO A 157 -11.87 20.92 3.79
C PRO A 157 -12.97 19.88 3.60
N GLN A 158 -12.59 18.63 3.30
CA GLN A 158 -13.53 17.53 3.10
C GLN A 158 -14.06 16.97 4.44
N ILE A 159 -13.30 17.08 5.52
CA ILE A 159 -13.79 16.75 6.88
C ILE A 159 -14.87 17.71 7.30
N ARG A 160 -14.72 19.00 6.98
CA ARG A 160 -15.69 20.05 7.33
C ARG A 160 -16.90 20.09 6.39
N HIS A 161 -16.66 19.92 5.10
CA HIS A 161 -17.71 19.99 4.07
C HIS A 161 -17.47 18.93 3.00
N ARG A 162 -18.33 17.91 2.97
CA ARG A 162 -18.30 16.89 1.92
C ARG A 162 -19.70 16.47 1.50
N GLU A 163 -19.83 16.20 0.22
CA GLU A 163 -21.06 15.71 -0.39
C GLU A 163 -20.88 14.27 -0.87
N ILE A 164 -21.90 13.46 -0.63
CA ILE A 164 -21.98 12.10 -1.12
C ILE A 164 -22.91 12.10 -2.33
N THR A 165 -22.33 12.14 -3.52
CA THR A 165 -23.11 12.10 -4.77
C THR A 165 -23.27 10.67 -5.28
N GLY A 166 -24.33 10.39 -6.04
CA GLY A 166 -24.55 9.10 -6.69
C GLY A 166 -23.36 8.66 -7.58
N ALA A 167 -22.67 9.63 -8.21
CA ALA A 167 -21.47 9.36 -9.00
C ALA A 167 -20.29 8.86 -8.13
N LYS A 168 -20.01 9.51 -6.98
CA LYS A 168 -18.99 9.08 -6.03
C LYS A 168 -19.33 7.69 -5.45
N LEU A 169 -20.60 7.45 -5.11
CA LEU A 169 -21.06 6.17 -4.59
C LEU A 169 -20.83 5.04 -5.60
N ASN A 170 -21.24 5.23 -6.85
CA ASN A 170 -21.03 4.25 -7.92
C ASN A 170 -19.53 3.99 -8.19
N GLN A 171 -18.72 5.05 -8.27
CA GLN A 171 -17.29 4.90 -8.43
C GLN A 171 -16.66 4.17 -7.24
N GLY A 172 -17.06 4.50 -6.02
CA GLY A 172 -16.59 3.90 -4.80
C GLY A 172 -16.90 2.41 -4.73
N LEU A 173 -18.16 2.02 -4.97
CA LEU A 173 -18.59 0.62 -5.00
C LEU A 173 -17.83 -0.20 -6.06
N ASN A 174 -17.66 0.32 -7.27
CA ASN A 174 -16.88 -0.35 -8.29
C ASN A 174 -15.42 -0.56 -7.84
N LYS A 175 -14.78 0.47 -7.24
CA LYS A 175 -13.41 0.34 -6.73
C LYS A 175 -13.31 -0.72 -5.62
N ILE A 176 -14.28 -0.78 -4.70
CA ILE A 176 -14.33 -1.80 -3.65
C ILE A 176 -14.40 -3.20 -4.27
N VAL A 177 -15.33 -3.43 -5.19
CA VAL A 177 -15.54 -4.74 -5.80
C VAL A 177 -14.33 -5.20 -6.61
N PHE A 178 -13.79 -4.33 -7.48
CA PHE A 178 -12.59 -4.69 -8.25
C PHE A 178 -11.35 -4.83 -7.37
N GLY A 179 -11.22 -4.01 -6.32
CA GLY A 179 -10.17 -4.17 -5.31
C GLY A 179 -10.27 -5.51 -4.58
N PHE A 180 -11.47 -5.89 -4.16
CA PHE A 180 -11.75 -7.18 -3.53
C PHE A 180 -11.44 -8.36 -4.46
N GLY A 181 -11.83 -8.27 -5.74
CA GLY A 181 -11.47 -9.26 -6.76
C GLY A 181 -9.96 -9.39 -6.98
N LYS A 182 -9.20 -8.28 -6.94
CA LYS A 182 -7.73 -8.33 -6.99
C LYS A 182 -7.14 -9.09 -5.80
N VAL A 183 -7.66 -8.84 -4.59
CA VAL A 183 -7.17 -9.48 -3.36
C VAL A 183 -7.50 -10.97 -3.33
N VAL A 184 -8.75 -11.34 -3.57
CA VAL A 184 -9.21 -12.72 -3.42
C VAL A 184 -8.85 -13.57 -4.64
N LEU A 185 -9.20 -13.12 -5.85
CA LEU A 185 -9.02 -13.94 -7.05
C LEU A 185 -7.60 -13.90 -7.57
N LEU A 186 -7.05 -12.70 -7.81
CA LEU A 186 -5.75 -12.62 -8.49
C LEU A 186 -4.60 -12.90 -7.51
N ALA A 187 -4.58 -12.30 -6.33
CA ALA A 187 -3.53 -12.56 -5.37
C ALA A 187 -3.57 -14.02 -4.87
N GLY A 188 -4.77 -14.60 -4.67
CA GLY A 188 -4.93 -16.01 -4.29
C GLY A 188 -4.37 -16.99 -5.32
N VAL A 189 -4.59 -16.75 -6.61
CA VAL A 189 -4.00 -17.56 -7.69
C VAL A 189 -2.47 -17.50 -7.64
N PHE A 190 -1.90 -16.32 -7.51
CA PHE A 190 -0.44 -16.18 -7.45
C PHE A 190 0.14 -16.75 -6.16
N GLU A 191 -0.62 -16.78 -5.06
CA GLU A 191 -0.22 -17.50 -3.85
C GLU A 191 -0.08 -19.00 -4.09
N GLN A 192 -1.05 -19.62 -4.77
CA GLN A 192 -0.99 -21.06 -5.09
C GLN A 192 0.24 -21.39 -5.95
N ILE A 193 0.52 -20.59 -6.99
CA ILE A 193 1.68 -20.80 -7.87
C ILE A 193 2.99 -20.56 -7.10
N LYS A 194 3.05 -19.53 -6.26
CA LYS A 194 4.18 -19.23 -5.38
C LYS A 194 4.51 -20.41 -4.48
N LEU A 195 3.51 -20.94 -3.77
CA LEU A 195 3.68 -22.08 -2.87
C LEU A 195 4.11 -23.34 -3.64
N ALA A 196 3.53 -23.63 -4.79
CA ALA A 196 3.92 -24.75 -5.62
C ALA A 196 5.37 -24.63 -6.14
N GLY A 197 5.83 -23.39 -6.45
CA GLY A 197 7.16 -23.16 -7.04
C GLY A 197 8.28 -23.03 -6.02
N LEU A 198 8.03 -22.37 -4.87
CA LEU A 198 9.06 -22.07 -3.88
C LEU A 198 9.06 -23.03 -2.67
N ASN A 199 7.88 -23.58 -2.30
CA ASN A 199 7.71 -24.47 -1.15
C ASN A 199 7.41 -25.92 -1.57
N GLY A 200 7.47 -26.21 -2.87
CA GLY A 200 7.26 -27.56 -3.40
C GLY A 200 8.31 -28.56 -2.88
N LYS A 201 7.94 -29.84 -2.83
CA LYS A 201 8.85 -30.95 -2.41
C LYS A 201 10.13 -30.99 -3.27
N GLU A 202 10.01 -30.63 -4.53
CA GLU A 202 11.12 -30.60 -5.50
C GLU A 202 11.38 -29.18 -5.99
N ILE A 203 12.61 -28.72 -5.79
CA ILE A 203 13.06 -27.43 -6.33
C ILE A 203 13.34 -27.61 -7.81
N THR A 204 12.68 -26.81 -8.66
CA THR A 204 12.83 -26.85 -10.11
C THR A 204 13.16 -25.46 -10.65
N THR A 205 13.92 -25.36 -11.74
CA THR A 205 14.35 -24.05 -12.28
C THR A 205 13.16 -23.19 -12.66
N LEU A 206 12.22 -23.70 -13.47
CA LEU A 206 11.01 -22.96 -13.84
C LEU A 206 10.08 -22.72 -12.62
N GLY A 207 10.05 -23.65 -11.65
CA GLY A 207 9.33 -23.44 -10.40
C GLY A 207 9.86 -22.24 -9.62
N CYS A 208 11.17 -22.09 -9.53
CA CYS A 208 11.81 -20.92 -8.89
C CYS A 208 11.48 -19.59 -9.61
N TRP A 209 11.52 -19.59 -10.95
CA TRP A 209 11.15 -18.41 -11.73
C TRP A 209 9.66 -18.06 -11.56
N LEU A 210 8.77 -19.02 -11.82
CA LEU A 210 7.32 -18.80 -11.72
C LEU A 210 6.88 -18.51 -10.29
N GLY A 211 7.47 -19.17 -9.30
CA GLY A 211 7.18 -18.94 -7.90
C GLY A 211 7.54 -17.52 -7.46
N MET A 212 8.71 -17.00 -7.86
CA MET A 212 9.11 -15.65 -7.50
C MET A 212 8.37 -14.57 -8.28
N LEU A 213 8.09 -14.80 -9.57
CA LEU A 213 7.20 -13.92 -10.34
C LEU A 213 5.82 -13.86 -9.69
N SER A 214 5.32 -15.01 -9.23
CA SER A 214 4.03 -15.07 -8.52
C SER A 214 4.07 -14.38 -7.17
N PHE A 215 5.19 -14.43 -6.44
CA PHE A 215 5.38 -13.67 -5.22
C PHE A 215 5.26 -12.16 -5.47
N LEU A 216 5.93 -11.63 -6.49
CA LEU A 216 5.84 -10.22 -6.84
C LEU A 216 4.42 -9.84 -7.30
N ALA A 217 3.79 -10.67 -8.13
CA ALA A 217 2.42 -10.44 -8.61
C ALA A 217 1.41 -10.51 -7.46
N GLN A 218 1.55 -11.44 -6.52
CA GLN A 218 0.72 -11.52 -5.32
C GLN A 218 0.78 -10.23 -4.51
N TYR A 219 1.99 -9.74 -4.20
CA TYR A 219 2.16 -8.49 -3.46
C TYR A 219 1.57 -7.29 -4.21
N TYR A 220 1.76 -7.24 -5.53
CA TYR A 220 1.18 -6.19 -6.36
C TYR A 220 -0.35 -6.17 -6.28
N PHE A 221 -1.01 -7.33 -6.43
CA PHE A 221 -2.47 -7.41 -6.40
C PHE A 221 -3.04 -7.20 -4.99
N LEU A 222 -2.36 -7.69 -3.94
CA LEU A 222 -2.74 -7.40 -2.56
C LEU A 222 -2.69 -5.89 -2.29
N PHE A 223 -1.57 -5.25 -2.59
CA PHE A 223 -1.39 -3.82 -2.33
C PHE A 223 -2.37 -2.97 -3.15
N THR A 224 -2.42 -3.17 -4.46
CA THR A 224 -3.30 -2.37 -5.33
C THR A 224 -4.78 -2.66 -5.07
N GLY A 225 -5.13 -3.89 -4.72
CA GLY A 225 -6.48 -4.26 -4.36
C GLY A 225 -6.94 -3.61 -3.06
N LEU A 226 -6.15 -3.69 -2.00
CA LEU A 226 -6.43 -3.03 -0.72
C LEU A 226 -6.46 -1.50 -0.88
N SER A 227 -5.58 -0.92 -1.69
CA SER A 227 -5.57 0.51 -1.98
C SER A 227 -6.82 0.96 -2.74
N ASP A 228 -7.28 0.19 -3.73
CA ASP A 228 -8.54 0.45 -4.42
C ASP A 228 -9.75 0.34 -3.49
N MET A 229 -9.77 -0.66 -2.61
CA MET A 229 -10.81 -0.79 -1.58
C MET A 229 -10.82 0.42 -0.65
N ALA A 230 -9.67 0.84 -0.13
CA ALA A 230 -9.55 2.01 0.73
C ALA A 230 -10.05 3.29 0.05
N LYS A 231 -9.62 3.53 -1.19
CA LYS A 231 -10.09 4.66 -2.00
C LYS A 231 -11.59 4.58 -2.30
N GLY A 232 -12.08 3.38 -2.59
CA GLY A 232 -13.52 3.12 -2.80
C GLY A 232 -14.33 3.43 -1.56
N LEU A 233 -13.87 2.99 -0.38
CA LEU A 233 -14.48 3.29 0.91
C LEU A 233 -14.52 4.79 1.21
N GLY A 234 -13.46 5.52 0.88
CA GLY A 234 -13.44 6.97 0.99
C GLY A 234 -14.48 7.63 0.09
N LEU A 235 -14.53 7.24 -1.19
CA LEU A 235 -15.50 7.77 -2.16
C LEU A 235 -16.95 7.55 -1.72
N THR A 236 -17.29 6.37 -1.18
CA THR A 236 -18.67 6.09 -0.69
C THR A 236 -19.04 6.96 0.51
N ASN A 237 -18.05 7.50 1.24
CA ASN A 237 -18.23 8.45 2.34
C ASN A 237 -17.99 9.92 1.93
N GLY A 238 -17.91 10.20 0.62
CA GLY A 238 -17.78 11.54 0.06
C GLY A 238 -16.35 12.06 -0.04
N PHE A 239 -15.34 11.33 0.44
CA PHE A 239 -13.93 11.72 0.37
C PHE A 239 -13.32 11.41 -1.00
N VAL A 240 -12.43 12.29 -1.45
CA VAL A 240 -11.63 12.10 -2.67
C VAL A 240 -10.16 12.08 -2.30
N TYR A 241 -9.44 11.03 -2.69
CA TYR A 241 -8.02 10.82 -2.37
C TYR A 241 -7.17 10.69 -3.62
N PRO A 242 -5.87 11.03 -3.54
CA PRO A 242 -4.91 10.69 -4.57
C PRO A 242 -4.82 9.17 -4.76
N ASP A 243 -4.31 8.74 -5.91
CA ASP A 243 -3.98 7.33 -6.13
C ASP A 243 -2.69 6.98 -5.38
N ASN A 244 -2.68 5.80 -4.73
CA ASN A 244 -1.52 5.33 -3.97
C ASN A 244 -0.57 4.49 -4.83
N TYR A 245 -0.91 4.27 -6.07
CA TYR A 245 -0.07 3.64 -7.06
C TYR A 245 -0.38 4.21 -8.46
N THR A 246 0.63 4.24 -9.30
CA THR A 246 0.53 4.65 -10.71
C THR A 246 0.98 3.52 -11.62
N ASP A 247 0.70 3.63 -12.91
CA ASP A 247 1.27 2.72 -13.88
C ASP A 247 2.80 2.91 -13.91
N ILE A 248 3.54 1.80 -13.98
CA ILE A 248 5.00 1.86 -14.10
C ILE A 248 5.33 2.52 -15.45
N GLU A 249 5.90 3.71 -15.40
CA GLU A 249 6.28 4.43 -16.59
C GLU A 249 7.47 3.78 -17.29
N ALA A 250 7.57 4.00 -18.60
CA ALA A 250 8.60 3.41 -19.45
C ALA A 250 9.95 4.16 -19.39
N ASP A 251 10.18 4.99 -18.35
CA ASP A 251 11.52 5.59 -18.11
C ASP A 251 12.56 4.52 -17.75
N GLY A 252 12.10 3.31 -17.40
CA GLY A 252 12.95 2.14 -17.31
C GLY A 252 13.83 2.11 -16.07
N LEU A 253 13.53 2.95 -15.06
CA LEU A 253 14.30 3.04 -13.84
C LEU A 253 13.61 2.31 -12.70
N PHE A 254 14.36 1.55 -11.91
CA PHE A 254 13.88 0.93 -10.69
C PHE A 254 13.42 2.00 -9.67
N THR A 255 14.07 3.15 -9.66
CA THR A 255 13.66 4.33 -8.88
C THR A 255 12.24 4.78 -9.25
N GLY A 256 11.90 4.81 -10.53
CA GLY A 256 10.54 5.11 -11.01
C GLY A 256 9.53 4.06 -10.56
N MET A 257 9.90 2.79 -10.62
CA MET A 257 9.05 1.69 -10.14
C MET A 257 8.75 1.81 -8.64
N ILE A 258 9.75 2.10 -7.79
CA ILE A 258 9.51 2.32 -6.35
C ILE A 258 8.56 3.51 -6.13
N LYS A 259 8.75 4.60 -6.87
CA LYS A 259 7.85 5.77 -6.78
C LYS A 259 6.43 5.48 -7.26
N SER A 260 6.26 4.59 -8.24
CA SER A 260 4.94 4.20 -8.74
C SER A 260 4.17 3.32 -7.77
N PHE A 261 4.84 2.74 -6.79
CA PHE A 261 4.25 1.84 -5.81
C PHE A 261 4.28 2.47 -4.42
N ASN A 262 3.11 2.67 -3.81
CA ASN A 262 2.95 3.40 -2.54
C ASN A 262 3.46 4.87 -2.63
N THR A 263 3.01 5.55 -3.68
CA THR A 263 3.46 6.91 -4.06
C THR A 263 3.47 7.88 -2.89
N THR A 264 2.37 7.92 -2.13
CA THR A 264 2.17 8.90 -1.06
C THR A 264 3.13 8.72 0.12
N VAL A 265 3.49 7.48 0.46
CA VAL A 265 4.46 7.20 1.53
C VAL A 265 5.89 7.45 1.05
N VAL A 266 6.21 7.08 -0.18
CA VAL A 266 7.53 7.35 -0.78
C VAL A 266 7.76 8.86 -0.89
N ASP A 267 6.75 9.62 -1.32
CA ASP A 267 6.83 11.08 -1.41
C ASP A 267 7.01 11.72 -0.02
N PHE A 268 6.30 11.21 0.99
CA PHE A 268 6.43 11.68 2.37
C PHE A 268 7.86 11.52 2.90
N PHE A 269 8.45 10.33 2.79
CA PHE A 269 9.84 10.12 3.22
C PHE A 269 10.84 10.90 2.38
N SER A 270 10.60 11.01 1.07
CA SER A 270 11.43 11.82 0.18
C SER A 270 11.42 13.30 0.57
N GLU A 271 10.29 13.84 1.00
CA GLU A 271 10.18 15.21 1.48
C GLU A 271 10.89 15.42 2.82
N ILE A 272 10.69 14.50 3.79
CA ILE A 272 11.34 14.58 5.10
C ILE A 272 12.86 14.57 4.96
N PHE A 273 13.40 13.67 4.15
CA PHE A 273 14.85 13.53 3.97
C PHE A 273 15.41 14.43 2.86
N CYS A 274 14.58 15.33 2.29
CA CYS A 274 15.00 16.30 1.27
C CYS A 274 15.64 15.68 0.02
N CYS A 275 15.15 14.56 -0.47
CA CYS A 275 15.62 13.90 -1.70
C CYS A 275 15.29 14.73 -2.95
N LYS A 276 15.87 15.95 -3.07
CA LYS A 276 15.66 16.88 -4.18
C LYS A 276 16.59 16.55 -5.38
N LYS A 277 16.19 17.01 -6.57
CA LYS A 277 16.85 16.69 -7.85
C LYS A 277 18.30 17.22 -7.99
N ASN A 278 18.65 18.33 -7.30
CA ASN A 278 19.92 19.07 -7.46
C ASN A 278 20.77 19.12 -6.19
N MET A 279 20.87 17.98 -5.47
CA MET A 279 21.69 17.92 -4.26
C MET A 279 23.14 17.49 -4.58
N ASN A 280 24.07 17.84 -3.69
CA ASN A 280 25.42 17.31 -3.72
C ASN A 280 25.35 15.75 -3.68
N LYS A 281 26.26 15.10 -4.42
CA LYS A 281 26.30 13.63 -4.54
C LYS A 281 26.31 12.91 -3.19
N VAL A 282 27.08 13.40 -2.22
CA VAL A 282 27.16 12.86 -0.85
C VAL A 282 25.83 12.98 -0.13
N PHE A 283 25.20 14.14 -0.21
CA PHE A 283 23.90 14.37 0.43
C PHE A 283 22.80 13.53 -0.22
N THR A 284 22.82 13.40 -1.55
CA THR A 284 21.93 12.48 -2.28
C THR A 284 22.07 11.05 -1.78
N PHE A 285 23.31 10.56 -1.63
CA PHE A 285 23.58 9.22 -1.10
C PHE A 285 22.95 9.02 0.28
N VAL A 286 23.23 9.93 1.22
CA VAL A 286 22.67 9.88 2.59
C VAL A 286 21.15 9.87 2.58
N CYS A 287 20.52 10.71 1.77
CA CYS A 287 19.06 10.79 1.67
C CYS A 287 18.43 9.48 1.16
N TYR A 288 18.98 8.88 0.11
CA TYR A 288 18.44 7.59 -0.40
C TYR A 288 18.60 6.46 0.61
N ILE A 289 19.72 6.40 1.33
CA ILE A 289 19.94 5.41 2.39
C ILE A 289 18.94 5.62 3.53
N LEU A 290 18.72 6.86 3.98
CA LEU A 290 17.75 7.16 5.02
C LEU A 290 16.32 6.83 4.59
N CYS A 291 15.94 7.15 3.34
CA CYS A 291 14.65 6.76 2.78
C CYS A 291 14.47 5.23 2.74
N GLY A 292 15.47 4.50 2.26
CA GLY A 292 15.45 3.05 2.19
C GLY A 292 15.32 2.40 3.57
N LEU A 293 16.06 2.89 4.56
CA LEU A 293 15.97 2.47 5.95
C LEU A 293 14.59 2.76 6.54
N ALA A 294 14.08 3.99 6.37
CA ALA A 294 12.80 4.40 6.92
C ALA A 294 11.63 3.59 6.32
N LEU A 295 11.62 3.38 5.00
CA LEU A 295 10.65 2.52 4.33
C LEU A 295 10.73 1.08 4.85
N SER A 296 11.92 0.53 5.00
CA SER A 296 12.11 -0.85 5.47
C SER A 296 11.63 -1.04 6.90
N ILE A 297 11.99 -0.12 7.81
CA ILE A 297 11.55 -0.13 9.20
C ILE A 297 10.03 0.04 9.28
N TRP A 298 9.46 0.89 8.44
CA TRP A 298 8.02 1.11 8.39
C TRP A 298 7.25 -0.13 7.90
N TYR A 299 7.75 -0.81 6.85
CA TYR A 299 7.14 -2.06 6.37
C TYR A 299 7.27 -3.20 7.38
N GLN A 300 8.50 -3.50 7.76
CA GLN A 300 8.83 -4.51 8.77
C GLN A 300 10.28 -4.33 9.22
N ALA A 301 10.52 -4.07 10.51
CA ALA A 301 11.87 -3.89 11.03
C ALA A 301 12.62 -5.23 11.24
N LYS A 302 12.49 -6.15 10.27
CA LYS A 302 13.28 -7.38 10.21
C LYS A 302 14.54 -7.17 9.39
N VAL A 303 15.56 -7.96 9.68
CA VAL A 303 16.87 -7.86 9.02
C VAL A 303 16.78 -8.00 7.51
N ASN A 304 15.98 -8.94 7.00
CA ASN A 304 15.78 -9.13 5.56
C ASN A 304 15.14 -7.89 4.89
N PHE A 305 14.15 -7.24 5.52
CA PHE A 305 13.54 -6.00 5.02
C PHE A 305 14.54 -4.85 5.00
N ILE A 306 15.32 -4.67 6.07
CA ILE A 306 16.35 -3.64 6.16
C ILE A 306 17.43 -3.86 5.07
N THR A 307 17.87 -5.10 4.89
CA THR A 307 18.87 -5.44 3.86
C THR A 307 18.32 -5.15 2.46
N VAL A 308 17.09 -5.56 2.16
CA VAL A 308 16.44 -5.30 0.87
C VAL A 308 16.27 -3.80 0.61
N GLY A 309 15.84 -3.04 1.62
CA GLY A 309 15.71 -1.58 1.48
C GLY A 309 17.03 -0.86 1.26
N LEU A 310 18.11 -1.31 1.91
CA LEU A 310 19.45 -0.80 1.65
C LEU A 310 19.93 -1.15 0.23
N CYS A 311 19.74 -2.39 -0.22
CA CYS A 311 20.06 -2.79 -1.59
C CYS A 311 19.28 -1.97 -2.62
N ALA A 312 17.96 -1.76 -2.38
CA ALA A 312 17.14 -0.91 -3.23
C ALA A 312 17.64 0.53 -3.26
N ALA A 313 17.99 1.11 -2.11
CA ALA A 313 18.55 2.46 -2.03
C ALA A 313 19.88 2.58 -2.80
N VAL A 314 20.78 1.60 -2.65
CA VAL A 314 22.04 1.56 -3.39
C VAL A 314 21.78 1.48 -4.90
N LEU A 315 20.85 0.63 -5.36
CA LEU A 315 20.49 0.56 -6.78
C LEU A 315 19.93 1.89 -7.28
N CYS A 316 19.03 2.54 -6.54
CA CYS A 316 18.50 3.86 -6.91
C CYS A 316 19.62 4.92 -7.03
N ILE A 317 20.63 4.86 -6.17
CA ILE A 317 21.81 5.73 -6.25
C ILE A 317 22.63 5.44 -7.50
N LEU A 318 22.90 4.16 -7.80
CA LEU A 318 23.64 3.74 -8.98
C LEU A 318 22.91 4.15 -10.27
N GLU A 319 21.58 3.99 -10.31
CA GLU A 319 20.76 4.47 -11.41
C GLU A 319 20.94 5.98 -11.62
N LYS A 320 20.73 6.75 -10.56
CA LYS A 320 20.80 8.22 -10.64
C LYS A 320 22.18 8.74 -11.05
N LEU A 321 23.26 8.09 -10.60
CA LEU A 321 24.62 8.54 -10.87
C LEU A 321 25.19 8.06 -12.19
N PHE A 322 24.84 6.84 -12.62
CA PHE A 322 25.54 6.16 -13.73
C PHE A 322 24.60 5.59 -14.78
N LEU A 323 23.42 5.07 -14.43
CA LEU A 323 22.60 4.26 -15.32
C LEU A 323 21.44 5.04 -16.00
N GLU A 324 21.05 6.21 -15.47
CA GLU A 324 19.93 6.99 -16.01
C GLU A 324 20.10 7.29 -17.51
N ARG A 325 21.28 7.78 -17.90
CA ARG A 325 21.57 8.11 -19.32
C ARG A 325 21.62 6.89 -20.25
N PRO A 326 22.36 5.79 -19.93
CA PRO A 326 22.37 4.63 -20.79
C PRO A 326 21.01 3.92 -20.85
N LEU A 327 20.29 3.77 -19.74
CA LEU A 327 18.98 3.13 -19.71
C LEU A 327 17.93 3.92 -20.49
N SER A 328 17.95 5.25 -20.45
CA SER A 328 16.98 6.07 -21.21
C SER A 328 17.03 5.84 -22.73
N LYS A 329 18.18 5.43 -23.26
CA LYS A 329 18.37 5.17 -24.71
C LYS A 329 17.93 3.77 -25.15
N LEU A 330 17.64 2.86 -24.22
CA LEU A 330 17.27 1.49 -24.53
C LEU A 330 15.80 1.40 -25.03
N PRO A 331 15.47 0.39 -25.85
CA PRO A 331 14.08 0.08 -26.19
C PRO A 331 13.25 -0.25 -24.96
N ASP A 332 11.96 0.09 -24.97
CA ASP A 332 11.08 -0.10 -23.82
C ASP A 332 11.01 -1.57 -23.34
N LEU A 333 11.06 -2.53 -24.25
CA LEU A 333 11.10 -3.95 -23.89
C LEU A 333 12.31 -4.28 -22.99
N VAL A 334 13.49 -3.76 -23.33
CA VAL A 334 14.72 -3.99 -22.55
C VAL A 334 14.63 -3.34 -21.18
N LYS A 335 14.01 -2.14 -21.10
CA LYS A 335 13.74 -1.46 -19.82
C LYS A 335 12.83 -2.28 -18.93
N TYR A 336 11.74 -2.83 -19.47
CA TYR A 336 10.83 -3.69 -18.68
C TYR A 336 11.52 -4.99 -18.23
N ILE A 337 12.38 -5.60 -19.05
CA ILE A 337 13.16 -6.77 -18.64
C ILE A 337 14.11 -6.40 -17.50
N TYR A 338 14.82 -5.27 -17.60
CA TYR A 338 15.69 -4.76 -16.54
C TYR A 338 14.92 -4.56 -15.24
N LEU A 339 13.76 -3.87 -15.28
CA LEU A 339 12.91 -3.65 -14.12
C LEU A 339 12.43 -4.97 -13.49
N LEU A 340 12.02 -5.93 -14.31
CA LEU A 340 11.56 -7.23 -13.83
C LEU A 340 12.68 -7.99 -13.12
N LEU A 341 13.87 -8.05 -13.73
CA LEU A 341 15.02 -8.77 -13.16
C LEU A 341 15.52 -8.10 -11.88
N THR A 342 15.63 -6.77 -11.84
CA THR A 342 16.04 -6.04 -10.65
C THR A 342 15.03 -6.18 -9.52
N ALA A 343 13.73 -6.10 -9.82
CA ALA A 343 12.67 -6.35 -8.85
C ALA A 343 12.71 -7.80 -8.31
N LEU A 344 12.89 -8.78 -9.18
CA LEU A 344 13.02 -10.19 -8.81
C LEU A 344 14.17 -10.43 -7.83
N VAL A 345 15.35 -9.90 -8.14
CA VAL A 345 16.55 -10.09 -7.31
C VAL A 345 16.40 -9.33 -6.00
N ILE A 346 16.03 -8.05 -6.03
CA ILE A 346 15.96 -7.24 -4.81
C ILE A 346 14.83 -7.67 -3.90
N PHE A 347 13.60 -7.72 -4.41
CA PHE A 347 12.45 -8.07 -3.58
C PHE A 347 12.34 -9.57 -3.28
N GLY A 348 13.03 -10.42 -4.05
CA GLY A 348 13.17 -11.84 -3.71
C GLY A 348 13.77 -12.06 -2.32
N GLY A 349 14.63 -11.15 -1.86
CA GLY A 349 15.17 -11.18 -0.50
C GLY A 349 14.13 -11.00 0.62
N LEU A 350 12.93 -10.47 0.30
CA LEU A 350 11.82 -10.36 1.27
C LEU A 350 11.16 -11.71 1.58
N TYR A 351 11.23 -12.65 0.65
CA TYR A 351 10.60 -13.95 0.79
C TYR A 351 11.37 -14.89 1.74
N PHE A 352 12.71 -14.80 1.72
CA PHE A 352 13.57 -15.71 2.48
C PHE A 352 13.96 -15.10 3.82
N ASP A 353 13.74 -15.86 4.91
CA ASP A 353 14.17 -15.47 6.26
C ASP A 353 15.67 -15.60 6.48
N SER A 354 16.40 -16.35 5.61
CA SER A 354 17.83 -16.57 5.69
C SER A 354 18.56 -16.28 4.37
N PHE A 355 19.76 -15.76 4.47
CA PHE A 355 20.65 -15.57 3.33
C PHE A 355 20.98 -16.88 2.62
N TYR A 356 21.04 -17.99 3.35
CA TYR A 356 21.27 -19.32 2.77
C TYR A 356 20.13 -19.73 1.85
N GLY A 357 18.88 -19.57 2.27
CA GLY A 357 17.70 -19.85 1.44
C GLY A 357 17.66 -19.00 0.17
N TYR A 358 17.94 -17.70 0.31
CA TYR A 358 18.02 -16.77 -0.82
C TYR A 358 19.11 -17.17 -1.82
N LYS A 359 20.32 -17.49 -1.34
CA LYS A 359 21.42 -17.96 -2.17
C LYS A 359 21.07 -19.27 -2.91
N LYS A 360 20.47 -20.23 -2.22
CA LYS A 360 20.02 -21.50 -2.82
C LYS A 360 19.02 -21.26 -3.96
N TRP A 361 18.08 -20.35 -3.75
CA TRP A 361 17.14 -19.96 -4.78
C TRP A 361 17.82 -19.30 -6.00
N LEU A 362 18.77 -18.39 -5.80
CA LEU A 362 19.53 -17.78 -6.89
C LEU A 362 20.27 -18.81 -7.75
N PHE A 363 20.89 -19.81 -7.14
CA PHE A 363 21.52 -20.91 -7.88
C PHE A 363 20.49 -21.77 -8.65
N ALA A 364 19.34 -22.01 -8.04
CA ALA A 364 18.26 -22.77 -8.69
C ALA A 364 17.68 -22.02 -9.90
N LEU A 365 17.61 -20.67 -9.89
CA LEU A 365 17.27 -19.87 -11.07
C LEU A 365 18.21 -20.08 -12.23
N ALA A 366 19.50 -20.29 -11.96
CA ALA A 366 20.50 -20.60 -12.98
C ALA A 366 20.56 -22.10 -13.33
N GLY A 367 19.67 -22.94 -12.78
CA GLY A 367 19.64 -24.38 -13.04
C GLY A 367 20.71 -25.18 -12.27
N VAL A 368 21.41 -24.55 -11.33
CA VAL A 368 22.47 -25.21 -10.54
C VAL A 368 21.82 -25.99 -9.39
N ASN A 369 22.26 -27.23 -9.19
CA ASN A 369 21.74 -28.16 -8.16
C ASN A 369 20.24 -28.47 -8.27
N VAL A 370 19.71 -28.49 -9.47
CA VAL A 370 18.30 -28.81 -9.75
C VAL A 370 18.20 -30.02 -10.66
N LYS A 371 17.39 -31.03 -10.26
CA LYS A 371 17.21 -32.28 -11.04
C LYS A 371 16.22 -32.13 -12.20
N TYR A 372 15.19 -31.32 -12.03
CA TYR A 372 14.08 -31.18 -12.99
C TYR A 372 13.86 -29.73 -13.36
N THR A 373 13.45 -29.50 -14.61
CA THR A 373 13.14 -28.14 -15.10
C THR A 373 11.80 -27.65 -14.58
N LEU A 374 10.78 -28.52 -14.51
CA LEU A 374 9.42 -28.18 -14.10
C LEU A 374 8.78 -29.32 -13.28
N SER A 375 8.17 -29.00 -12.14
CA SER A 375 7.41 -29.96 -11.35
C SER A 375 5.96 -30.07 -11.81
N VAL A 376 5.34 -31.23 -11.55
CA VAL A 376 3.93 -31.47 -11.87
C VAL A 376 3.02 -30.53 -11.07
N SER A 377 3.38 -30.21 -9.82
CA SER A 377 2.63 -29.30 -8.96
C SER A 377 2.55 -27.88 -9.55
N VAL A 378 3.68 -27.33 -10.01
CA VAL A 378 3.73 -26.01 -10.66
C VAL A 378 2.93 -26.01 -11.96
N LYS A 379 3.11 -27.04 -12.80
CA LYS A 379 2.35 -27.17 -14.04
C LYS A 379 0.85 -27.19 -13.81
N SER A 380 0.41 -27.99 -12.83
CA SER A 380 -1.01 -28.08 -12.44
C SER A 380 -1.55 -26.75 -11.92
N ALA A 381 -0.81 -26.05 -11.03
CA ALA A 381 -1.21 -24.76 -10.50
C ALA A 381 -1.36 -23.68 -11.61
N VAL A 382 -0.44 -23.65 -12.56
CA VAL A 382 -0.52 -22.72 -13.70
C VAL A 382 -1.69 -23.05 -14.62
N LEU A 383 -1.86 -24.32 -15.03
CA LEU A 383 -2.92 -24.70 -15.97
C LEU A 383 -4.32 -24.49 -15.38
N LYS A 384 -4.52 -24.82 -14.10
CA LYS A 384 -5.81 -24.58 -13.41
C LYS A 384 -6.21 -23.10 -13.39
N ASN A 385 -5.24 -22.20 -13.37
CA ASN A 385 -5.46 -20.78 -13.18
C ASN A 385 -5.15 -19.92 -14.41
N ILE A 386 -4.97 -20.54 -15.60
CA ILE A 386 -4.50 -19.86 -16.81
C ILE A 386 -5.36 -18.65 -17.18
N THR A 387 -6.67 -18.72 -17.02
CA THR A 387 -7.59 -17.62 -17.35
C THR A 387 -7.32 -16.40 -16.48
N LEU A 388 -7.14 -16.57 -15.16
CA LEU A 388 -6.88 -15.48 -14.23
C LEU A 388 -5.45 -14.91 -14.42
N ILE A 389 -4.49 -15.75 -14.80
CA ILE A 389 -3.13 -15.30 -15.17
C ILE A 389 -3.18 -14.41 -16.40
N VAL A 390 -3.95 -14.79 -17.44
CA VAL A 390 -4.10 -13.97 -18.65
C VAL A 390 -4.79 -12.64 -18.31
N ILE A 391 -5.86 -12.65 -17.51
CA ILE A 391 -6.52 -11.42 -17.07
C ILE A 391 -5.55 -10.53 -16.31
N SER A 392 -4.76 -11.09 -15.39
CA SER A 392 -3.78 -10.33 -14.61
C SER A 392 -2.71 -9.67 -15.48
N PHE A 393 -2.27 -10.33 -16.55
CA PHE A 393 -1.34 -9.74 -17.51
C PHE A 393 -1.89 -8.45 -18.14
N PHE A 394 -3.16 -8.43 -18.55
CA PHE A 394 -3.79 -7.23 -19.10
C PHE A 394 -3.96 -6.10 -18.08
N ILE A 395 -4.02 -6.43 -16.78
CA ILE A 395 -4.11 -5.43 -15.71
C ILE A 395 -2.74 -4.83 -15.38
N VAL A 396 -1.69 -5.65 -15.35
CA VAL A 396 -0.34 -5.25 -14.92
C VAL A 396 0.48 -4.63 -16.06
N CYS A 397 0.35 -5.15 -17.29
CA CYS A 397 1.13 -4.72 -18.42
C CYS A 397 0.63 -3.38 -18.99
N PRO A 398 1.38 -2.24 -18.84
CA PRO A 398 0.89 -0.92 -19.24
C PRO A 398 0.54 -0.80 -20.72
N PRO A 399 1.31 -1.38 -21.68
CA PRO A 399 0.93 -1.37 -23.10
C PRO A 399 -0.39 -2.11 -23.37
N ALA A 400 -0.59 -3.27 -22.77
CA ALA A 400 -1.81 -4.07 -22.93
C ALA A 400 -3.03 -3.36 -22.32
N LYS A 401 -2.89 -2.79 -21.13
CA LYS A 401 -3.91 -1.97 -20.46
C LYS A 401 -4.30 -0.77 -21.34
N ARG A 402 -3.31 -0.03 -21.86
CA ARG A 402 -3.57 1.12 -22.74
C ARG A 402 -4.29 0.71 -24.03
N ALA A 403 -3.90 -0.39 -24.65
CA ALA A 403 -4.56 -0.93 -25.85
C ALA A 403 -6.02 -1.30 -25.56
N PHE A 404 -6.26 -2.01 -24.47
CA PHE A 404 -7.60 -2.39 -24.01
C PHE A 404 -8.49 -1.18 -23.72
N CYS A 405 -7.99 -0.20 -22.98
CA CYS A 405 -8.71 1.04 -22.69
C CYS A 405 -9.04 1.84 -23.95
N LYS A 406 -8.11 1.93 -24.92
CA LYS A 406 -8.35 2.59 -26.21
C LYS A 406 -9.46 1.88 -27.00
N LEU A 407 -9.45 0.55 -27.04
CA LEU A 407 -10.48 -0.25 -27.71
C LEU A 407 -11.86 -0.01 -27.07
N PHE A 408 -11.95 -0.08 -25.75
CA PHE A 408 -13.19 0.17 -25.01
C PHE A 408 -13.73 1.58 -25.23
N LYS A 409 -12.86 2.59 -25.18
CA LYS A 409 -13.23 3.99 -25.47
C LYS A 409 -13.75 4.15 -26.91
N LYS A 410 -13.08 3.54 -27.89
CA LYS A 410 -13.51 3.56 -29.29
C LYS A 410 -14.87 2.88 -29.49
N LEU A 411 -15.12 1.77 -28.80
CA LEU A 411 -16.41 1.08 -28.82
C LEU A 411 -17.54 1.91 -28.20
N SER A 412 -17.29 2.54 -27.05
CA SER A 412 -18.29 3.36 -26.36
C SER A 412 -18.67 4.63 -27.11
N GLN A 413 -17.79 5.16 -27.95
CA GLN A 413 -18.00 6.40 -28.72
C GLN A 413 -18.75 6.16 -30.05
N LYS A 414 -18.96 4.91 -30.50
CA LYS A 414 -19.58 4.62 -31.80
C LYS A 414 -21.07 5.01 -31.91
N SER A 415 -21.83 4.85 -30.84
CA SER A 415 -23.25 5.24 -30.77
C SER A 415 -23.74 5.23 -29.32
N GLN A 416 -24.88 5.87 -29.06
CA GLN A 416 -25.52 5.85 -27.74
C GLN A 416 -25.90 4.43 -27.29
N ALA A 417 -26.34 3.57 -28.23
CA ALA A 417 -26.59 2.16 -27.96
C ALA A 417 -25.31 1.37 -27.63
N ALA A 418 -24.18 1.71 -28.24
CA ALA A 418 -22.89 1.11 -27.91
C ALA A 418 -22.40 1.53 -26.53
N TYR A 419 -22.60 2.79 -26.14
CA TYR A 419 -22.35 3.27 -24.78
C TYR A 419 -23.18 2.52 -23.75
N GLY A 420 -24.50 2.37 -23.99
CA GLY A 420 -25.38 1.59 -23.11
C GLY A 420 -24.93 0.15 -22.93
N ARG A 421 -24.53 -0.53 -24.02
CA ARG A 421 -23.97 -1.90 -23.95
C ARG A 421 -22.69 -1.98 -23.13
N VAL A 422 -21.79 -1.03 -23.28
CA VAL A 422 -20.53 -0.96 -22.50
C VAL A 422 -20.85 -0.79 -21.01
N MET A 423 -21.84 0.06 -20.66
CA MET A 423 -22.24 0.26 -19.25
C MET A 423 -22.88 -0.99 -18.67
N ILE A 424 -23.76 -1.67 -19.40
CA ILE A 424 -24.37 -2.94 -18.98
C ILE A 424 -23.28 -3.99 -18.76
N THR A 425 -22.36 -4.14 -19.72
CA THR A 425 -21.25 -5.10 -19.60
C THR A 425 -20.41 -4.80 -18.35
N LYS A 426 -20.10 -3.53 -18.08
CA LYS A 426 -19.37 -3.12 -16.88
C LYS A 426 -20.12 -3.53 -15.60
N THR A 427 -21.43 -3.28 -15.54
CA THR A 427 -22.26 -3.65 -14.38
C THR A 427 -22.28 -5.17 -14.17
N ILE A 428 -22.53 -5.94 -15.24
CA ILE A 428 -22.49 -7.40 -15.19
C ILE A 428 -21.13 -7.90 -14.71
N THR A 429 -20.03 -7.37 -15.25
CA THR A 429 -18.69 -7.74 -14.84
C THR A 429 -18.44 -7.43 -13.35
N THR A 430 -18.93 -6.28 -12.86
CA THR A 430 -18.81 -5.93 -11.44
C THR A 430 -19.55 -6.93 -10.56
N VAL A 431 -20.77 -7.30 -10.91
CA VAL A 431 -21.57 -8.29 -10.17
C VAL A 431 -20.93 -9.67 -10.18
N LEU A 432 -20.44 -10.11 -11.36
CA LEU A 432 -19.74 -11.39 -11.49
C LEU A 432 -18.45 -11.44 -10.67
N VAL A 433 -17.62 -10.42 -10.73
CA VAL A 433 -16.39 -10.34 -9.93
C VAL A 433 -16.71 -10.41 -8.45
N PHE A 434 -17.73 -9.70 -7.99
CA PHE A 434 -18.15 -9.74 -6.59
C PHE A 434 -18.64 -11.14 -6.19
N ALA A 435 -19.56 -11.73 -6.96
CA ALA A 435 -20.12 -13.05 -6.67
C ALA A 435 -19.03 -14.14 -6.63
N VAL A 436 -18.15 -14.19 -7.65
CA VAL A 436 -17.07 -15.17 -7.70
C VAL A 436 -16.10 -14.96 -6.55
N SER A 437 -15.76 -13.70 -6.20
CA SER A 437 -14.85 -13.43 -5.07
C SER A 437 -15.44 -13.89 -3.73
N VAL A 438 -16.75 -13.68 -3.51
CA VAL A 438 -17.44 -14.15 -2.29
C VAL A 438 -17.48 -15.68 -2.23
N ILE A 439 -17.79 -16.34 -3.35
CA ILE A 439 -17.81 -17.82 -3.42
C ILE A 439 -16.42 -18.39 -3.17
N THR A 440 -15.37 -17.82 -3.77
CA THR A 440 -14.01 -18.28 -3.56
C THR A 440 -13.60 -18.13 -2.10
N LEU A 441 -13.87 -16.99 -1.49
CA LEU A 441 -13.57 -16.75 -0.08
C LEU A 441 -14.33 -17.70 0.84
N ALA A 442 -15.62 -17.93 0.58
CA ALA A 442 -16.44 -18.89 1.34
C ALA A 442 -15.92 -20.32 1.21
N ALA A 443 -15.47 -20.73 0.02
CA ALA A 443 -14.87 -22.04 -0.21
C ALA A 443 -13.54 -22.22 0.53
N GLU A 444 -12.70 -21.18 0.61
CA GLU A 444 -11.45 -21.20 1.39
C GLU A 444 -11.70 -21.33 2.90
N TYR A 445 -12.77 -20.74 3.43
CA TYR A 445 -13.14 -20.88 4.84
C TYR A 445 -13.83 -22.21 5.18
N ALA A 446 -14.40 -22.90 4.18
CA ALA A 446 -15.07 -24.18 4.37
C ALA A 446 -14.12 -25.40 4.20
N ALA A 447 -12.93 -25.20 3.63
CA ALA A 447 -11.89 -26.22 3.44
C ALA A 447 -10.90 -26.24 4.60
#